data_2a44f5f67fe530b0b7ec38b540e679df
#
_entry.id   2a44f5f67fe530b0b7ec38b540e679df
#
_cell.length_a   1.000
_cell.length_b   1.000
_cell.length_c   1.000
_cell.angle_alpha   90.00
_cell.angle_beta   90.00
_cell.angle_gamma   90.00
#
_symmetry.space_group_name_H-M   'P 1'
#
loop_
_entity.id
_entity.type
_entity.pdbx_description
1 polymer ?
#
loop_
_entity_poly.entity_id
_entity_poly.type
_entity_poly.pdbx_seq_one_letter_code
_entity_poly.pdbx_strand_id
1 'polypeptide(L)'
;VTAEAVVMNKSAVALAADSAVTISGGRRGVKTYETVNKLFELVRGSNVGIMIYANAEINGVPWETVIKTFRSEHPRFSASHVEDYFDYFVQFVADHDGLFPKIVTHTPQSTASTLSYCK
;
A
#
# COMPACT_ATOMS: atom_id res chain seq x y z
N VAL A 1 13.15 -5.12 7.31
CA VAL A 1 12.51 -4.76 8.59
C VAL A 1 11.64 -3.54 8.36
N THR A 2 10.44 -3.53 8.91
CA THR A 2 9.50 -2.40 8.84
C THR A 2 9.05 -2.05 10.26
N ALA A 3 9.08 -0.78 10.60
CA ALA A 3 8.50 -0.25 11.82
C ALA A 3 7.31 0.65 11.46
N GLU A 4 6.16 0.36 12.04
CA GLU A 4 4.93 1.12 11.85
C GLU A 4 4.29 1.43 13.19
N ALA A 5 3.69 2.59 13.31
CA ALA A 5 2.97 3.00 14.49
C ALA A 5 1.66 3.72 14.13
N VAL A 6 0.63 3.44 14.88
CA VAL A 6 -0.68 4.09 14.80
C VAL A 6 -1.06 4.58 16.17
N VAL A 7 -1.46 5.85 16.24
CA VAL A 7 -2.05 6.44 17.44
C VAL A 7 -3.37 7.07 17.07
N MET A 8 -4.43 6.73 17.80
CA MET A 8 -5.77 7.26 17.53
C MET A 8 -6.52 7.64 18.79
N ASN A 9 -7.38 8.61 18.63
CA ASN A 9 -8.38 9.00 19.62
C ASN A 9 -9.71 9.32 18.91
N LYS A 10 -10.68 9.87 19.63
CA LYS A 10 -12.01 10.20 19.05
C LYS A 10 -11.96 11.26 17.94
N SER A 11 -10.89 12.05 17.85
CA SER A 11 -10.82 13.23 16.99
C SER A 11 -9.80 13.08 15.86
N ALA A 12 -8.80 12.23 16.03
CA ALA A 12 -7.69 12.15 15.09
C ALA A 12 -7.01 10.78 15.09
N VAL A 13 -6.38 10.48 13.98
CA VAL A 13 -5.48 9.34 13.80
C VAL A 13 -4.13 9.87 13.31
N ALA A 14 -3.05 9.40 13.91
CA ALA A 14 -1.69 9.64 13.47
C ALA A 14 -1.03 8.31 13.06
N LEU A 15 -0.43 8.31 11.89
CA LEU A 15 0.26 7.17 11.31
C LEU A 15 1.74 7.53 11.14
N ALA A 16 2.61 6.59 11.45
CA ALA A 16 4.04 6.72 11.20
C ALA A 16 4.61 5.40 10.67
N ALA A 17 5.49 5.48 9.69
CA ALA A 17 6.20 4.33 9.15
C ALA A 17 7.65 4.71 8.89
N ASP A 18 8.56 3.74 9.03
CA ASP A 18 9.95 3.94 8.59
C ASP A 18 10.04 3.94 7.06
N SER A 19 11.16 4.42 6.51
CA SER A 19 11.40 4.46 5.07
C SER A 19 12.39 3.38 4.60
N ALA A 20 12.90 2.55 5.50
CA ALA A 20 13.92 1.55 5.17
C ALA A 20 13.34 0.34 4.44
N VAL A 21 13.97 -0.07 3.35
CA VAL A 21 13.69 -1.32 2.63
C VAL A 21 14.96 -2.13 2.53
N THR A 22 14.90 -3.37 3.01
CA THR A 22 15.98 -4.33 2.87
C THR A 22 15.67 -5.28 1.72
N ILE A 23 16.49 -5.27 0.71
CA ILE A 23 16.39 -6.22 -0.40
C ILE A 23 17.42 -7.33 -0.17
N SER A 24 16.94 -8.51 0.14
CA SER A 24 17.75 -9.73 0.21
C SER A 24 17.72 -10.39 -1.17
N GLY A 25 18.80 -10.34 -1.89
CA GLY A 25 18.79 -10.99 -3.19
C GLY A 25 20.17 -11.12 -3.84
N GLY A 26 20.59 -12.35 -4.08
CA GLY A 26 21.66 -12.73 -4.95
C GLY A 26 23.08 -12.69 -4.36
N ARG A 27 24.03 -13.13 -5.16
CA ARG A 27 25.47 -13.28 -4.85
C ARG A 27 26.21 -12.02 -4.39
N ARG A 28 25.55 -10.87 -4.27
CA ARG A 28 26.16 -9.55 -3.96
C ARG A 28 25.77 -8.96 -2.61
N GLY A 29 25.10 -9.71 -1.75
CA GLY A 29 24.78 -9.25 -0.40
C GLY A 29 23.46 -8.49 -0.25
N VAL A 30 23.13 -8.09 0.96
CA VAL A 30 21.93 -7.33 1.33
C VAL A 30 22.14 -5.86 0.98
N LYS A 31 21.22 -5.26 0.20
CA LYS A 31 21.17 -3.82 -0.01
C LYS A 31 19.99 -3.23 0.77
N THR A 32 20.26 -2.20 1.53
CA THR A 32 19.24 -1.42 2.22
C THR A 32 19.07 -0.08 1.49
N TYR A 33 17.83 0.25 1.14
CA TYR A 33 17.46 1.54 0.60
C TYR A 33 16.69 2.33 1.66
N GLU A 34 17.05 3.60 1.86
CA GLU A 34 16.52 4.42 2.95
C GLU A 34 15.41 5.41 2.52
N THR A 35 14.91 5.30 1.30
CA THR A 35 14.01 6.31 0.71
C THR A 35 12.79 5.74 0.03
N VAL A 36 12.11 4.81 0.66
CA VAL A 36 10.84 4.28 0.15
C VAL A 36 9.69 4.83 1.00
N ASN A 37 8.73 5.48 0.34
CA ASN A 37 7.50 5.89 1.01
C ASN A 37 6.67 4.66 1.35
N LYS A 38 6.26 4.56 2.59
CA LYS A 38 5.40 3.47 3.09
C LYS A 38 4.07 3.95 3.64
N LEU A 39 3.86 5.26 3.69
CA LEU A 39 2.66 5.89 4.20
C LEU A 39 2.05 6.79 3.13
N PHE A 40 0.79 6.59 2.84
CA PHE A 40 0.06 7.33 1.80
C PHE A 40 -1.34 7.69 2.28
N GLU A 41 -1.88 8.79 1.77
CA GLU A 41 -3.31 9.04 1.76
C GLU A 41 -3.93 8.26 0.59
N LEU A 42 -4.93 7.43 0.85
CA LEU A 42 -5.50 6.54 -0.17
C LEU A 42 -6.31 7.31 -1.22
N VAL A 43 -7.20 8.19 -0.78
CA VAL A 43 -7.96 9.10 -1.64
C VAL A 43 -7.83 10.49 -1.05
N ARG A 44 -7.55 11.48 -1.87
CA ARG A 44 -7.34 12.86 -1.41
C ARG A 44 -8.57 13.42 -0.68
N GLY A 45 -8.34 13.92 0.53
CA GLY A 45 -9.39 14.49 1.37
C GLY A 45 -10.32 13.48 2.04
N SER A 46 -10.04 12.17 1.91
CA SER A 46 -10.83 11.13 2.57
C SER A 46 -10.51 10.94 4.05
N ASN A 47 -9.35 11.43 4.51
CA ASN A 47 -8.78 11.14 5.82
C ASN A 47 -8.53 9.63 6.05
N VAL A 48 -8.31 8.88 4.96
CA VAL A 48 -7.94 7.47 5.02
C VAL A 48 -6.47 7.33 4.66
N GLY A 49 -5.68 6.86 5.62
CA GLY A 49 -4.28 6.52 5.42
C GLY A 49 -4.09 5.05 5.11
N ILE A 50 -3.11 4.73 4.29
CA ILE A 50 -2.67 3.38 3.99
C ILE A 50 -1.17 3.27 4.23
N MET A 51 -0.76 2.21 4.92
CA MET A 51 0.64 1.87 5.15
C MET A 51 0.97 0.56 4.47
N ILE A 52 2.20 0.44 4.00
CA ILE A 52 2.72 -0.79 3.38
C ILE A 52 3.88 -1.34 4.21
N TYR A 53 3.90 -2.65 4.40
CA TYR A 53 4.97 -3.34 5.12
C TYR A 53 5.42 -4.60 4.35
N ALA A 54 6.54 -5.16 4.76
CA ALA A 54 7.20 -6.34 4.17
C ALA A 54 7.76 -6.07 2.76
N ASN A 55 6.95 -6.12 1.72
CA ASN A 55 7.40 -5.91 0.35
C ASN A 55 7.02 -4.52 -0.17
N ALA A 56 7.97 -3.82 -0.76
CA ALA A 56 7.73 -2.52 -1.39
C ALA A 56 7.01 -2.65 -2.74
N GLU A 57 6.89 -3.85 -3.27
CA GLU A 57 6.37 -4.13 -4.61
C GLU A 57 5.36 -5.27 -4.58
N ILE A 58 4.44 -5.21 -5.54
CA ILE A 58 3.53 -6.30 -5.90
C ILE A 58 3.71 -6.61 -7.38
N ASN A 59 4.12 -7.84 -7.70
CA ASN A 59 4.40 -8.27 -9.09
C ASN A 59 5.39 -7.39 -9.85
N GLY A 60 6.42 -6.89 -9.19
CA GLY A 60 7.39 -5.99 -9.79
C GLY A 60 6.92 -4.55 -9.95
N VAL A 61 5.72 -4.21 -9.45
CA VAL A 61 5.20 -2.84 -9.45
C VAL A 61 5.26 -2.27 -8.04
N PRO A 62 5.91 -1.12 -7.82
CA PRO A 62 5.95 -0.47 -6.51
C PRO A 62 4.54 -0.14 -6.00
N TRP A 63 4.28 -0.41 -4.72
CA TRP A 63 3.01 -0.06 -4.07
C TRP A 63 2.67 1.42 -4.20
N GLU A 64 3.69 2.29 -4.17
CA GLU A 64 3.50 3.72 -4.41
C GLU A 64 2.83 4.00 -5.76
N THR A 65 3.26 3.30 -6.82
CA THR A 65 2.66 3.42 -8.15
C THR A 65 1.22 2.93 -8.15
N VAL A 66 0.93 1.79 -7.54
CA VAL A 66 -0.42 1.23 -7.43
C VAL A 66 -1.36 2.18 -6.70
N ILE A 67 -0.94 2.72 -5.55
CA ILE A 67 -1.74 3.63 -4.73
C ILE A 67 -1.98 4.96 -5.46
N LYS A 68 -0.95 5.51 -6.11
CA LYS A 68 -1.09 6.75 -6.89
C LYS A 68 -1.99 6.59 -8.11
N THR A 69 -1.95 5.44 -8.78
CA THR A 69 -2.85 5.12 -9.89
C THR A 69 -4.29 5.02 -9.41
N PHE A 70 -4.54 4.27 -8.33
CA PHE A 70 -5.86 4.21 -7.71
C PHE A 70 -6.41 5.60 -7.39
N ARG A 71 -5.61 6.44 -6.74
CA ARG A 71 -5.98 7.80 -6.38
C ARG A 71 -6.32 8.68 -7.59
N SER A 72 -5.58 8.53 -8.69
CA SER A 72 -5.80 9.32 -9.90
C SER A 72 -7.05 8.88 -10.66
N GLU A 73 -7.38 7.60 -10.64
CA GLU A 73 -8.56 7.04 -11.29
C GLU A 73 -9.84 7.21 -10.46
N HIS A 74 -9.69 7.35 -9.14
CA HIS A 74 -10.81 7.46 -8.20
C HIS A 74 -10.73 8.74 -7.33
N PRO A 75 -10.62 9.94 -7.92
CA PRO A 75 -10.35 11.17 -7.18
C PRO A 75 -11.48 11.62 -6.26
N ARG A 76 -12.68 11.07 -6.43
CA ARG A 76 -13.89 11.42 -5.67
C ARG A 76 -14.50 10.23 -4.95
N PHE A 77 -13.78 9.13 -4.85
CA PHE A 77 -14.29 7.96 -4.13
C PHE A 77 -14.52 8.31 -2.66
N SER A 78 -15.68 7.96 -2.14
CA SER A 78 -16.08 8.17 -0.75
C SER A 78 -16.92 7.00 -0.26
N ALA A 79 -16.63 6.55 0.94
CA ALA A 79 -17.36 5.50 1.62
C ALA A 79 -17.58 5.86 3.09
N SER A 80 -18.52 5.19 3.75
CA SER A 80 -18.85 5.46 5.14
C SER A 80 -17.92 4.77 6.14
N HIS A 81 -17.30 3.67 5.73
CA HIS A 81 -16.45 2.86 6.59
C HIS A 81 -15.07 2.66 5.94
N VAL A 82 -14.05 2.52 6.76
CA VAL A 82 -12.68 2.30 6.29
C VAL A 82 -12.53 0.97 5.57
N GLU A 83 -13.27 -0.04 5.96
CA GLU A 83 -13.33 -1.37 5.34
C GLU A 83 -13.76 -1.28 3.88
N ASP A 84 -14.73 -0.43 3.55
CA ASP A 84 -15.20 -0.23 2.17
C ASP A 84 -14.10 0.37 1.28
N TYR A 85 -13.26 1.25 1.83
CA TYR A 85 -12.09 1.78 1.11
C TYR A 85 -11.08 0.68 0.82
N PHE A 86 -10.84 -0.18 1.81
CA PHE A 86 -9.90 -1.29 1.66
C PHE A 86 -10.40 -2.31 0.62
N ASP A 87 -11.65 -2.74 0.73
CA ASP A 87 -12.27 -3.71 -0.19
C ASP A 87 -12.27 -3.19 -1.62
N TYR A 88 -12.60 -1.92 -1.80
CA TYR A 88 -12.59 -1.30 -3.13
C TYR A 88 -11.17 -1.19 -3.71
N PHE A 89 -10.18 -0.86 -2.88
CA PHE A 89 -8.78 -0.82 -3.29
C PHE A 89 -8.26 -2.22 -3.66
N VAL A 90 -8.56 -3.24 -2.86
CA VAL A 90 -8.17 -4.63 -3.16
C VAL A 90 -8.80 -5.12 -4.46
N GLN A 91 -10.08 -4.80 -4.69
CA GLN A 91 -10.77 -5.13 -5.94
C GLN A 91 -10.12 -4.42 -7.14
N PHE A 92 -9.77 -3.16 -7.01
CA PHE A 92 -9.02 -2.42 -8.02
C PHE A 92 -7.68 -3.11 -8.36
N VAL A 93 -6.91 -3.49 -7.35
CA VAL A 93 -5.63 -4.19 -7.55
C VAL A 93 -5.83 -5.53 -8.26
N ALA A 94 -6.88 -6.27 -7.90
CA ALA A 94 -7.18 -7.58 -8.50
C ALA A 94 -7.61 -7.48 -9.97
N ASP A 95 -8.37 -6.43 -10.34
CA ASP A 95 -9.01 -6.32 -11.65
C ASP A 95 -8.27 -5.40 -12.63
N HIS A 96 -7.22 -4.70 -12.19
CA HIS A 96 -6.53 -3.73 -13.04
C HIS A 96 -5.49 -4.37 -13.96
N ASP A 97 -5.91 -4.80 -15.13
CA ASP A 97 -5.07 -5.46 -16.14
C ASP A 97 -3.89 -4.62 -16.64
N GLY A 98 -4.00 -3.30 -16.56
CA GLY A 98 -2.96 -2.38 -17.04
C GLY A 98 -1.80 -2.14 -16.07
N LEU A 99 -1.96 -2.45 -14.79
CA LEU A 99 -0.93 -2.22 -13.77
C LEU A 99 0.13 -3.31 -13.73
N PHE A 100 -0.24 -4.55 -14.05
CA PHE A 100 0.63 -5.69 -13.86
C PHE A 100 1.01 -6.36 -15.18
N PRO A 101 2.28 -6.80 -15.32
CA PRO A 101 2.68 -7.60 -16.48
C PRO A 101 1.85 -8.89 -16.55
N LYS A 102 1.37 -9.24 -17.73
CA LYS A 102 0.45 -10.38 -17.98
C LYS A 102 1.01 -11.78 -17.73
N ILE A 103 2.05 -11.95 -16.91
CA ILE A 103 2.80 -13.22 -16.85
C ILE A 103 2.56 -14.01 -15.56
N VAL A 104 1.74 -13.58 -14.60
CA VAL A 104 1.66 -14.31 -13.33
C VAL A 104 0.21 -14.54 -12.89
N THR A 105 -0.10 -15.82 -12.73
CA THR A 105 -1.29 -16.29 -12.01
C THR A 105 -1.22 -15.86 -10.54
N HIS A 106 -2.17 -15.04 -10.11
CA HIS A 106 -2.25 -14.54 -8.74
C HIS A 106 -3.04 -15.42 -7.81
N THR A 107 -2.51 -15.60 -6.60
CA THR A 107 -3.31 -15.92 -5.42
C THR A 107 -3.63 -14.62 -4.68
N PRO A 108 -4.91 -14.31 -4.40
CA PRO A 108 -5.34 -13.09 -3.70
C PRO A 108 -4.76 -12.92 -2.28
N GLN A 109 -4.18 -13.96 -1.73
CA GLN A 109 -3.70 -14.02 -0.34
C GLN A 109 -2.45 -13.17 -0.06
N SER A 110 -1.62 -12.88 -1.07
CA SER A 110 -0.39 -12.11 -0.85
C SER A 110 -0.61 -10.61 -0.72
N THR A 111 -1.73 -10.08 -1.20
CA THR A 111 -2.04 -8.65 -1.19
C THR A 111 -2.51 -8.18 0.18
N ALA A 112 -3.40 -8.94 0.84
CA ALA A 112 -3.97 -8.58 2.12
C ALA A 112 -2.96 -8.58 3.28
N SER A 113 -1.89 -9.37 3.18
CA SER A 113 -0.85 -9.45 4.21
C SER A 113 0.16 -8.29 4.20
N THR A 114 0.16 -7.48 3.15
CA THR A 114 1.13 -6.38 2.98
C THR A 114 0.54 -5.01 3.30
N LEU A 115 -0.80 -4.91 3.38
CA LEU A 115 -1.51 -3.65 3.59
C LEU A 115 -2.09 -3.56 5.00
N SER A 116 -1.90 -2.43 5.63
CA SER A 116 -2.66 -2.00 6.79
C SER A 116 -3.32 -0.65 6.51
N TYR A 117 -4.49 -0.43 7.08
CA TYR A 117 -5.29 0.77 6.84
C TYR A 117 -5.85 1.34 8.15
N CYS A 118 -6.07 2.66 8.14
CA CYS A 118 -6.65 3.39 9.26
C CYS A 118 -7.41 4.62 8.76
N LYS A 119 -8.49 4.96 9.45
CA LYS A 119 -9.30 6.16 9.19
C LYS A 119 -9.36 7.06 10.40
#